data_039a0e1770514bc61f0da18c22718338
#
_entry.id   039a0e1770514bc61f0da18c22718338
#
_cell.length_a   1.000
_cell.length_b   1.000
_cell.length_c   1.000
_cell.angle_alpha   90.00
_cell.angle_beta   90.00
_cell.angle_gamma   90.00
#
_symmetry.space_group_name_H-M   'P 1'
#
loop_
_entity.id
_entity.type
_entity.pdbx_description
1 polymer ?
#
loop_
_entity_poly.entity_id
_entity_poly.type
_entity_poly.pdbx_seq_one_letter_code
_entity_poly.pdbx_strand_id
1 'polypeptide(L)'
;LSHPDMKMPEDGNIFTMNEGLTPMINPNILSYLESCKRQGASARYIGSLVADFHRNLLKGGIYLYPPTNKAKNGKIRLIYEANALAFIAEQVGGMASDGKNRILDIQPESLHQRTPFYIGSINMVKKLDEILNS
;
A
#
# COMPACT_ATOMS: atom_id res chain seq x y z
N LEU A 1 7.68 -17.76 -8.64
CA LEU A 1 6.54 -17.48 -9.50
C LEU A 1 6.68 -18.19 -10.82
N SER A 2 5.63 -18.84 -11.25
CA SER A 2 5.61 -19.58 -12.50
C SER A 2 5.25 -18.70 -13.71
N HIS A 3 5.16 -17.40 -13.53
CA HIS A 3 4.78 -16.46 -14.58
C HIS A 3 5.83 -15.35 -14.71
N PRO A 4 6.96 -15.63 -15.42
CA PRO A 4 8.05 -14.65 -15.51
C PRO A 4 7.67 -13.37 -16.23
N ASP A 5 6.63 -13.40 -17.06
CA ASP A 5 6.17 -12.23 -17.80
C ASP A 5 4.99 -11.54 -17.13
N MET A 6 4.65 -11.94 -15.91
CA MET A 6 3.56 -11.33 -15.17
C MET A 6 3.86 -9.88 -14.84
N LYS A 7 2.89 -9.01 -15.09
CA LYS A 7 2.97 -7.62 -14.71
C LYS A 7 1.71 -7.18 -14.01
N MET A 8 1.88 -6.40 -12.95
CA MET A 8 0.77 -5.78 -12.26
C MET A 8 0.20 -4.64 -13.11
N PRO A 9 -1.13 -4.52 -13.25
CA PRO A 9 -1.69 -3.35 -13.94
C PRO A 9 -1.18 -2.04 -13.30
N GLU A 10 -0.88 -1.07 -14.13
CA GLU A 10 -0.37 0.24 -13.66
C GLU A 10 -1.44 1.03 -12.91
N ASP A 11 -2.71 0.79 -13.24
CA ASP A 11 -3.87 1.35 -12.58
C ASP A 11 -4.80 0.24 -12.15
N GLY A 12 -5.67 0.55 -11.19
CA GLY A 12 -6.65 -0.41 -10.75
C GLY A 12 -7.86 0.30 -10.16
N ASN A 13 -8.90 -0.45 -9.89
CA ASN A 13 -10.12 0.07 -9.29
C ASN A 13 -10.47 -0.61 -7.97
N ILE A 14 -9.46 -1.12 -7.28
CA ILE A 14 -9.61 -1.74 -5.97
C ILE A 14 -8.76 -0.98 -4.96
N PHE A 15 -9.33 -0.65 -3.82
CA PHE A 15 -8.53 -0.20 -2.69
C PHE A 15 -8.80 -1.12 -1.50
N THR A 16 -7.75 -1.38 -0.73
CA THR A 16 -7.79 -2.30 0.39
C THR A 16 -7.29 -1.59 1.64
N MET A 17 -8.18 -1.41 2.60
CA MET A 17 -7.84 -0.82 3.88
C MET A 17 -8.87 -1.25 4.91
N ASN A 18 -8.43 -1.43 6.16
CA ASN A 18 -9.37 -1.63 7.26
C ASN A 18 -10.08 -0.31 7.53
N GLU A 19 -11.31 -0.17 7.06
CA GLU A 19 -12.09 1.07 7.22
C GLU A 19 -12.44 1.38 8.67
N GLY A 20 -12.31 0.40 9.56
CA GLY A 20 -12.43 0.66 11.00
C GLY A 20 -11.38 1.62 11.53
N LEU A 21 -10.29 1.84 10.78
CA LEU A 21 -9.25 2.79 11.15
C LEU A 21 -9.59 4.23 10.76
N THR A 22 -10.65 4.46 10.00
CA THR A 22 -11.01 5.77 9.44
C THR A 22 -10.95 6.92 10.45
N PRO A 23 -11.48 6.81 11.68
CA PRO A 23 -11.40 7.91 12.63
C PRO A 23 -10.00 8.21 13.13
N MET A 24 -9.02 7.36 12.85
CA MET A 24 -7.68 7.41 13.43
C MET A 24 -6.58 7.77 12.43
N ILE A 25 -6.93 8.06 11.18
CA ILE A 25 -5.94 8.26 10.12
C ILE A 25 -5.94 9.70 9.61
N ASN A 26 -4.87 10.03 8.87
CA ASN A 26 -4.65 11.35 8.30
C ASN A 26 -5.79 11.72 7.32
N PRO A 27 -6.36 12.93 7.43
CA PRO A 27 -7.39 13.39 6.49
C PRO A 27 -6.99 13.34 5.02
N ASN A 28 -5.71 13.47 4.70
CA ASN A 28 -5.25 13.37 3.31
C ASN A 28 -5.45 11.97 2.74
N ILE A 29 -5.32 10.95 3.58
CA ILE A 29 -5.61 9.57 3.18
C ILE A 29 -7.10 9.39 2.93
N LEU A 30 -7.94 10.00 3.78
CA LEU A 30 -9.39 9.96 3.58
C LEU A 30 -9.79 10.65 2.27
N SER A 31 -9.15 11.77 1.94
CA SER A 31 -9.38 12.47 0.67
C SER A 31 -9.01 11.59 -0.53
N TYR A 32 -7.90 10.86 -0.43
CA TYR A 32 -7.50 9.94 -1.47
C TYR A 32 -8.53 8.82 -1.66
N LEU A 33 -9.02 8.24 -0.57
CA LEU A 33 -10.04 7.19 -0.64
C LEU A 33 -11.34 7.71 -1.26
N GLU A 34 -11.75 8.91 -0.91
CA GLU A 34 -12.94 9.54 -1.52
C GLU A 34 -12.74 9.73 -3.02
N SER A 35 -11.54 10.12 -3.44
CA SER A 35 -11.20 10.24 -4.85
C SER A 35 -11.31 8.89 -5.56
N CYS A 36 -10.81 7.83 -4.95
CA CYS A 36 -10.91 6.47 -5.50
C CYS A 36 -12.38 6.05 -5.65
N LYS A 37 -13.20 6.31 -4.64
CA LYS A 37 -14.63 5.96 -4.68
C LYS A 37 -15.35 6.71 -5.80
N ARG A 38 -15.03 7.99 -5.99
CA ARG A 38 -15.64 8.80 -7.06
C ARG A 38 -15.27 8.28 -8.44
N GLN A 39 -14.12 7.64 -8.58
CA GLN A 39 -13.67 7.03 -9.83
C GLN A 39 -14.20 5.61 -10.01
N GLY A 40 -15.08 5.15 -9.11
CA GLY A 40 -15.69 3.84 -9.21
C GLY A 40 -14.89 2.70 -8.57
N ALA A 41 -13.89 3.01 -7.75
CA ALA A 41 -13.10 1.97 -7.10
C ALA A 41 -13.92 1.21 -6.07
N SER A 42 -13.68 -0.09 -5.99
CA SER A 42 -14.32 -0.99 -5.03
C SER A 42 -13.44 -1.21 -3.82
N ALA A 43 -14.05 -1.19 -2.64
CA ALA A 43 -13.37 -1.55 -1.41
C ALA A 43 -13.32 -3.07 -1.29
N ARG A 44 -12.13 -3.63 -1.10
CA ARG A 44 -11.93 -5.07 -0.91
C ARG A 44 -10.97 -5.29 0.24
N TYR A 45 -11.40 -5.95 1.29
CA TYR A 45 -10.57 -6.21 2.46
C TYR A 45 -10.94 -7.57 3.05
N ILE A 46 -10.01 -8.52 2.95
CA ILE A 46 -10.17 -9.86 3.50
C ILE A 46 -9.61 -9.93 4.93
N GLY A 47 -8.61 -9.10 5.22
CA GLY A 47 -7.93 -9.09 6.51
C GLY A 47 -6.63 -9.89 6.52
N SER A 48 -6.29 -10.54 5.43
CA SER A 48 -5.01 -11.21 5.27
C SER A 48 -4.16 -10.41 4.30
N LEU A 49 -3.01 -9.91 4.76
CA LEU A 49 -2.12 -9.11 3.94
C LEU A 49 -1.73 -9.83 2.65
N VAL A 50 -1.38 -11.11 2.78
CA VAL A 50 -0.93 -11.90 1.62
C VAL A 50 -2.07 -12.10 0.61
N ALA A 51 -3.26 -12.44 1.08
CA ALA A 51 -4.41 -12.67 0.20
C ALA A 51 -4.84 -11.38 -0.51
N ASP A 52 -4.91 -10.27 0.23
CA ASP A 52 -5.29 -8.98 -0.33
C ASP A 52 -4.25 -8.48 -1.33
N PHE A 53 -2.97 -8.63 -1.00
CA PHE A 53 -1.89 -8.25 -1.90
C PHE A 53 -1.91 -9.09 -3.18
N HIS A 54 -2.10 -10.41 -3.07
CA HIS A 54 -2.14 -11.29 -4.24
C HIS A 54 -3.27 -10.90 -5.20
N ARG A 55 -4.47 -10.64 -4.67
CA ARG A 55 -5.59 -10.20 -5.50
C ARG A 55 -5.25 -8.89 -6.23
N ASN A 56 -4.70 -7.91 -5.49
CA ASN A 56 -4.35 -6.62 -6.08
C ASN A 56 -3.24 -6.75 -7.12
N LEU A 57 -2.33 -7.69 -6.92
CA LEU A 57 -1.27 -7.98 -7.87
C LEU A 57 -1.82 -8.41 -9.24
N LEU A 58 -2.89 -9.21 -9.22
CA LEU A 58 -3.50 -9.74 -10.44
C LEU A 58 -4.45 -8.75 -11.12
N LYS A 59 -5.22 -8.02 -10.33
CA LYS A 59 -6.29 -7.17 -10.85
C LYS A 59 -5.96 -5.69 -10.90
N GLY A 60 -4.89 -5.28 -10.26
CA GLY A 60 -4.58 -3.87 -10.04
C GLY A 60 -5.32 -3.35 -8.83
N GLY A 61 -4.68 -2.48 -8.08
CA GLY A 61 -5.26 -1.92 -6.86
C GLY A 61 -4.19 -1.44 -5.91
N ILE A 62 -4.60 -0.87 -4.79
CA ILE A 62 -3.69 -0.38 -3.77
C ILE A 62 -4.09 -0.93 -2.41
N TYR A 63 -3.10 -1.34 -1.63
CA TYR A 63 -3.27 -1.72 -0.23
C TYR A 63 -2.72 -0.61 0.64
N LEU A 64 -3.55 -0.10 1.55
CA LEU A 64 -3.16 0.99 2.44
C LEU A 64 -3.08 0.50 3.88
N TYR A 65 -1.93 0.70 4.48
CA TYR A 65 -1.69 0.39 5.89
C TYR A 65 -1.13 1.64 6.56
N PRO A 66 -1.99 2.65 6.81
CA PRO A 66 -1.55 3.97 7.27
C PRO A 66 -1.18 3.98 8.74
N PRO A 67 -0.39 4.97 9.18
CA PRO A 67 -0.21 5.21 10.59
C PRO A 67 -1.51 5.67 11.21
N THR A 68 -1.69 5.38 12.49
CA THR A 68 -2.88 5.78 13.25
C THR A 68 -2.45 6.49 14.52
N ASN A 69 -3.42 7.05 15.24
CA ASN A 69 -3.14 7.69 16.53
C ASN A 69 -2.53 6.71 17.55
N LYS A 70 -2.88 5.43 17.44
CA LYS A 70 -2.35 4.37 18.33
C LYS A 70 -1.08 3.74 17.81
N ALA A 71 -0.79 3.87 16.51
CA ALA A 71 0.39 3.27 15.88
C ALA A 71 0.98 4.31 14.91
N LYS A 72 1.63 5.33 15.45
CA LYS A 72 2.15 6.47 14.69
C LYS A 72 3.21 6.09 13.65
N ASN A 73 3.92 5.01 13.87
CA ASN A 73 4.92 4.50 12.94
C ASN A 73 4.39 3.38 12.06
N GLY A 74 3.07 3.14 12.07
CA GLY A 74 2.46 2.08 11.30
C GLY A 74 2.48 0.74 12.04
N LYS A 75 1.96 -0.30 11.40
CA LYS A 75 1.86 -1.63 12.01
C LYS A 75 2.71 -2.68 11.31
N ILE A 76 3.01 -2.49 10.04
CA ILE A 76 3.78 -3.46 9.25
C ILE A 76 5.25 -3.36 9.63
N ARG A 77 5.89 -4.50 9.85
CA ARG A 77 7.31 -4.54 10.15
C ARG A 77 8.12 -4.39 8.87
N LEU A 78 9.06 -3.43 8.88
CA LEU A 78 9.83 -3.07 7.69
C LEU A 78 10.62 -4.26 7.12
N ILE A 79 11.39 -4.94 7.96
CA ILE A 79 12.28 -6.02 7.50
C ILE A 79 11.48 -7.28 7.16
N TYR A 80 10.57 -7.68 8.03
CA TYR A 80 9.92 -8.99 7.92
C TYR A 80 8.77 -9.04 6.94
N GLU A 81 8.12 -7.90 6.70
CA GLU A 81 6.90 -7.89 5.90
C GLU A 81 7.02 -6.92 4.73
N ALA A 82 7.30 -5.65 5.00
CA ALA A 82 7.26 -4.61 3.97
C ALA A 82 8.32 -4.84 2.89
N ASN A 83 9.56 -5.14 3.28
CA ASN A 83 10.63 -5.34 2.30
C ASN A 83 10.34 -6.52 1.37
N ALA A 84 9.86 -7.62 1.90
CA ALA A 84 9.56 -8.81 1.10
C ALA A 84 8.47 -8.53 0.07
N LEU A 85 7.36 -7.91 0.51
CA LEU A 85 6.26 -7.59 -0.40
C LEU A 85 6.63 -6.50 -1.40
N ALA A 86 7.42 -5.50 -0.96
CA ALA A 86 7.90 -4.45 -1.85
C ALA A 86 8.77 -5.01 -2.96
N PHE A 87 9.65 -5.95 -2.63
CA PHE A 87 10.48 -6.60 -3.63
C PHE A 87 9.62 -7.31 -4.68
N ILE A 88 8.63 -8.08 -4.25
CA ILE A 88 7.73 -8.78 -5.15
C ILE A 88 6.97 -7.80 -6.04
N ALA A 89 6.42 -6.75 -5.45
CA ALA A 89 5.65 -5.75 -6.20
C ALA A 89 6.49 -5.10 -7.29
N GLU A 90 7.73 -4.72 -6.99
CA GLU A 90 8.59 -4.07 -7.97
C GLU A 90 9.03 -5.01 -9.09
N GLN A 91 9.13 -6.30 -8.82
CA GLN A 91 9.47 -7.29 -9.86
C GLN A 91 8.40 -7.36 -10.96
N VAL A 92 7.17 -7.01 -10.63
CA VAL A 92 6.05 -7.08 -11.58
C VAL A 92 5.54 -5.69 -11.99
N GLY A 93 6.30 -4.63 -11.69
CA GLY A 93 5.98 -3.28 -12.13
C GLY A 93 5.11 -2.48 -11.18
N GLY A 94 4.84 -3.00 -9.99
CA GLY A 94 4.15 -2.23 -8.93
C GLY A 94 5.12 -1.37 -8.13
N MET A 95 4.60 -0.79 -7.05
CA MET A 95 5.37 0.11 -6.21
C MET A 95 4.96 -0.04 -4.74
N ALA A 96 5.90 0.19 -3.83
CA ALA A 96 5.63 0.21 -2.40
C ALA A 96 6.31 1.42 -1.77
N SER A 97 5.57 2.13 -0.90
CA SER A 97 6.00 3.38 -0.29
C SER A 97 5.59 3.44 1.17
N ASP A 98 6.29 4.27 1.96
CA ASP A 98 5.87 4.61 3.32
C ASP A 98 5.08 5.93 3.37
N GLY A 99 4.79 6.50 2.22
CA GLY A 99 4.16 7.81 2.08
C GLY A 99 5.11 8.89 1.60
N LYS A 100 6.41 8.69 1.76
CA LYS A 100 7.45 9.61 1.31
C LYS A 100 8.54 8.91 0.52
N ASN A 101 8.94 7.73 0.97
CA ASN A 101 10.09 7.01 0.43
C ASN A 101 9.67 5.66 -0.11
N ARG A 102 10.38 5.22 -1.15
CA ARG A 102 10.28 3.85 -1.62
C ARG A 102 10.71 2.91 -0.49
N ILE A 103 9.91 1.89 -0.20
CA ILE A 103 10.18 0.98 0.92
C ILE A 103 11.59 0.39 0.87
N LEU A 104 12.05 -0.04 -0.31
CA LEU A 104 13.35 -0.69 -0.45
C LEU A 104 14.53 0.29 -0.24
N ASP A 105 14.28 1.59 -0.25
CA ASP A 105 15.31 2.60 0.01
C ASP A 105 15.44 2.95 1.50
N ILE A 106 14.53 2.46 2.34
CA ILE A 106 14.54 2.78 3.76
C ILE A 106 15.61 1.95 4.48
N GLN A 107 16.51 2.63 5.20
CA GLN A 107 17.50 1.96 6.03
C GLN A 107 16.87 1.58 7.37
N PRO A 108 16.80 0.29 7.71
CA PRO A 108 16.22 -0.09 8.99
C PRO A 108 17.12 0.34 10.15
N GLU A 109 16.50 0.93 11.16
CA GLU A 109 17.20 1.37 12.37
C GLU A 109 17.15 0.30 13.46
N SER A 110 16.21 -0.62 13.38
CA SER A 110 16.08 -1.72 14.32
C SER A 110 15.44 -2.91 13.64
N LEU A 111 15.61 -4.09 14.23
CA LEU A 111 15.09 -5.35 13.70
C LEU A 111 13.56 -5.36 13.63
N HIS A 112 12.91 -4.71 14.58
CA HIS A 112 11.45 -4.69 14.68
C HIS A 112 10.83 -3.36 14.27
N GLN A 113 11.56 -2.54 13.53
CA GLN A 113 11.05 -1.27 13.05
C GLN A 113 9.76 -1.45 12.26
N ARG A 114 8.78 -0.60 12.54
CA ARG A 114 7.51 -0.59 11.84
C ARG A 114 7.45 0.58 10.88
N THR A 115 6.57 0.49 9.88
CA THR A 115 6.45 1.50 8.84
C THR A 115 5.00 1.62 8.38
N PRO A 116 4.55 2.82 8.01
CA PRO A 116 3.36 2.93 7.16
C PRO A 116 3.64 2.21 5.85
N PHE A 117 2.62 1.64 5.23
CA PHE A 117 2.86 0.78 4.08
C PHE A 117 1.74 0.96 3.05
N TYR A 118 2.12 1.38 1.85
CA TYR A 118 1.21 1.53 0.72
C TYR A 118 1.82 0.80 -0.46
N ILE A 119 1.11 -0.22 -0.95
CA ILE A 119 1.66 -1.09 -1.98
C ILE A 119 0.61 -1.40 -3.03
N GLY A 120 0.98 -1.37 -4.30
CA GLY A 120 0.06 -1.72 -5.35
C GLY A 120 0.44 -1.19 -6.71
N SER A 121 -0.58 -0.90 -7.51
CA SER A 121 -0.41 -0.36 -8.86
C SER A 121 0.36 0.95 -8.81
N ILE A 122 1.35 1.08 -9.69
CA ILE A 122 2.33 2.15 -9.61
C ILE A 122 1.68 3.55 -9.67
N ASN A 123 0.69 3.74 -10.52
CA ASN A 123 0.03 5.04 -10.65
C ASN A 123 -0.78 5.39 -9.40
N MET A 124 -1.38 4.39 -8.74
CA MET A 124 -2.15 4.61 -7.52
C MET A 124 -1.24 5.00 -6.36
N VAL A 125 -0.11 4.31 -6.20
CA VAL A 125 0.84 4.61 -5.10
C VAL A 125 1.47 5.98 -5.31
N LYS A 126 1.87 6.31 -6.54
CA LYS A 126 2.43 7.63 -6.85
C LYS A 126 1.43 8.75 -6.55
N LYS A 127 0.17 8.55 -6.90
CA LYS A 127 -0.88 9.53 -6.64
C LYS A 127 -1.06 9.77 -5.14
N LEU A 128 -1.06 8.70 -4.35
CA LEU A 128 -1.15 8.82 -2.90
C LEU A 128 0.05 9.56 -2.32
N ASP A 129 1.26 9.24 -2.78
CA ASP A 129 2.47 9.92 -2.32
C ASP A 129 2.41 11.42 -2.60
N GLU A 130 1.93 11.81 -3.79
CA GLU A 130 1.76 13.22 -4.14
C GLU A 130 0.82 13.92 -3.16
N ILE A 131 -0.30 13.30 -2.85
CA ILE A 131 -1.29 13.86 -1.93
C ILE A 131 -0.72 14.00 -0.52
N LEU A 132 0.02 13.00 -0.05
CA LEU A 132 0.60 13.01 1.28
C LEU A 132 1.74 14.03 1.44
N ASN A 133 2.40 14.41 0.35
CA ASN A 133 3.54 15.33 0.37
C ASN A 133 3.22 16.72 -0.18
N SER A 134 1.96 17.00 -0.44
CA SER A 134 1.53 18.31 -0.92
C SER A 134 1.24 19.29 0.23
#